data_7f6766b72ea4546506e28594277c5c9d
#
_entry.id   7f6766b72ea4546506e28594277c5c9d
#
_cell.length_a   1.000
_cell.length_b   1.000
_cell.length_c   1.000
_cell.angle_alpha   90.00
_cell.angle_beta   90.00
_cell.angle_gamma   90.00
#
_symmetry.space_group_name_H-M   'P 1'
#
loop_
_entity.id
_entity.type
_entity.pdbx_description
1 polymer ?
#
loop_
_entity_poly.entity_id
_entity_poly.type
_entity_poly.pdbx_seq_one_letter_code
_entity_poly.pdbx_strand_id
1 'polypeptide(L)'
;MIKKIDGTIVDLLFAPLSAGEVIFSISLAAVTRSVVIGIVSIVVFYLIIDIEIKNYLTLIAFTLLSSFVLGCIGIIAGLWAEKFDHMATVTNFVIVPLYFLSGTFYSIERLPDILQAVSKANPFFYMIDGFRYSFIGTSDGSISFGLVYLTALSFVSWFVCYLLYKKGYKIKS
;
A
#
# COMPACT_ATOMS: atom_id res chain seq x y z
N MET A 1 12.37 8.92 3.80
CA MET A 1 13.55 8.44 4.52
C MET A 1 14.86 8.97 3.95
N ILE A 2 15.21 8.77 2.68
CA ILE A 2 16.46 9.26 2.06
C ILE A 2 16.67 10.75 2.38
N LYS A 3 15.71 11.61 2.09
CA LYS A 3 15.78 13.06 2.40
C LYS A 3 16.06 13.38 3.88
N LYS A 4 15.69 12.49 4.80
CA LYS A 4 15.94 12.64 6.23
C LYS A 4 17.39 12.29 6.58
N ILE A 5 17.93 11.25 5.95
CA ILE A 5 19.32 10.82 6.16
C ILE A 5 20.29 11.80 5.52
N ASP A 6 19.97 12.31 4.31
CA ASP A 6 20.80 13.25 3.57
C ASP A 6 20.66 14.72 4.07
N GLY A 7 19.82 14.96 5.09
CA GLY A 7 19.57 16.31 5.62
C GLY A 7 18.70 17.21 4.72
N THR A 8 18.36 16.80 3.51
CA THR A 8 17.56 17.58 2.54
C THR A 8 16.07 17.65 2.89
N ILE A 9 15.64 17.05 4.00
CA ILE A 9 14.27 17.20 4.54
C ILE A 9 13.97 18.65 4.93
N VAL A 10 15.01 19.42 5.23
CA VAL A 10 14.93 20.84 5.58
C VAL A 10 14.31 21.65 4.43
N ASP A 11 14.65 21.35 3.19
CA ASP A 11 14.09 22.02 2.01
C ASP A 11 12.58 21.82 1.91
N LEU A 12 12.09 20.64 2.32
CA LEU A 12 10.66 20.32 2.35
C LEU A 12 9.93 21.05 3.48
N LEU A 13 10.61 21.31 4.60
CA LEU A 13 10.07 22.03 5.75
C LEU A 13 10.01 23.55 5.53
N PHE A 14 10.91 24.10 4.70
CA PHE A 14 10.90 25.50 4.30
C PHE A 14 9.93 25.80 3.15
N ALA A 15 9.44 24.79 2.44
CA ALA A 15 8.42 24.99 1.42
C ALA A 15 7.12 25.53 2.07
N PRO A 16 6.45 26.52 1.48
CA PRO A 16 5.22 27.11 2.02
C PRO A 16 4.02 26.17 1.78
N LEU A 17 4.14 24.91 2.20
CA LEU A 17 3.14 23.87 2.01
C LEU A 17 2.55 23.46 3.36
N SER A 18 1.26 23.25 3.39
CA SER A 18 0.60 22.66 4.56
C SER A 18 0.97 21.19 4.73
N ALA A 19 0.92 20.69 5.96
CA ALA A 19 1.19 19.28 6.26
C ALA A 19 0.34 18.32 5.43
N GLY A 20 -0.93 18.69 5.17
CA GLY A 20 -1.82 17.90 4.33
C GLY A 20 -1.37 17.81 2.89
N GLU A 21 -0.94 18.92 2.30
CA GLU A 21 -0.44 18.98 0.92
C GLU A 21 0.82 18.15 0.74
N VAL A 22 1.75 18.23 1.69
CA VAL A 22 2.99 17.43 1.66
C VAL A 22 2.67 15.92 1.69
N ILE A 23 1.85 15.48 2.63
CA ILE A 23 1.47 14.07 2.76
C ILE A 23 0.73 13.58 1.51
N PHE A 24 -0.24 14.38 1.04
CA PHE A 24 -1.02 14.03 -0.15
C PHE A 24 -0.12 13.93 -1.39
N SER A 25 0.80 14.88 -1.59
CA SER A 25 1.73 14.88 -2.72
C SER A 25 2.64 13.66 -2.72
N ILE A 26 3.18 13.27 -1.55
CA ILE A 26 4.02 12.06 -1.44
C ILE A 26 3.21 10.79 -1.71
N SER A 27 1.99 10.72 -1.18
CA SER A 27 1.09 9.58 -1.43
C SER A 27 0.70 9.50 -2.91
N LEU A 28 0.41 10.63 -3.56
CA LEU A 28 0.08 10.68 -4.98
C LEU A 28 1.28 10.27 -5.85
N ALA A 29 2.49 10.67 -5.49
CA ALA A 29 3.72 10.22 -6.16
C ALA A 29 3.89 8.69 -6.06
N ALA A 30 3.57 8.09 -4.91
CA ALA A 30 3.57 6.64 -4.74
C ALA A 30 2.53 5.96 -5.64
N VAL A 31 1.31 6.51 -5.72
CA VAL A 31 0.25 6.03 -6.62
C VAL A 31 0.68 6.11 -8.07
N THR A 32 1.21 7.25 -8.52
CA THR A 32 1.69 7.44 -9.90
C THR A 32 2.76 6.41 -10.26
N ARG A 33 3.75 6.21 -9.37
CA ARG A 33 4.78 5.18 -9.56
C ARG A 33 4.19 3.78 -9.69
N SER A 34 3.23 3.42 -8.83
CA SER A 34 2.58 2.11 -8.85
C SER A 34 1.78 1.90 -10.12
N VAL A 35 1.06 2.92 -10.61
CA VAL A 35 0.32 2.85 -11.88
C VAL A 35 1.26 2.62 -13.05
N VAL A 36 2.38 3.35 -13.13
CA VAL A 36 3.38 3.16 -14.19
C VAL A 36 3.94 1.73 -14.17
N ILE A 37 4.34 1.24 -12.98
CA ILE A 37 4.83 -0.14 -12.84
C ILE A 37 3.74 -1.15 -13.22
N GLY A 38 2.50 -0.93 -12.80
CA GLY A 38 1.36 -1.78 -13.13
C GLY A 38 1.10 -1.86 -14.63
N ILE A 39 1.13 -0.73 -15.34
CA ILE A 39 0.98 -0.69 -16.80
C ILE A 39 2.10 -1.47 -17.49
N VAL A 40 3.35 -1.23 -17.10
CA VAL A 40 4.51 -1.96 -17.65
C VAL A 40 4.37 -3.46 -17.39
N SER A 41 3.97 -3.85 -16.19
CA SER A 41 3.75 -5.27 -15.85
C SER A 41 2.66 -5.90 -16.71
N ILE A 42 1.52 -5.23 -16.89
CA ILE A 42 0.41 -5.72 -17.72
C ILE A 42 0.88 -5.88 -19.18
N VAL A 43 1.62 -4.92 -19.73
CA VAL A 43 2.15 -5.01 -21.09
C VAL A 43 3.10 -6.21 -21.24
N VAL A 44 4.01 -6.40 -20.30
CA VAL A 44 4.94 -7.55 -20.31
C VAL A 44 4.18 -8.87 -20.24
N PHE A 45 3.21 -8.99 -19.32
CA PHE A 45 2.42 -10.21 -19.19
C PHE A 45 1.54 -10.47 -20.41
N TYR A 46 0.95 -9.44 -21.01
CA TYR A 46 0.19 -9.57 -22.25
C TYR A 46 1.03 -10.12 -23.40
N LEU A 47 2.30 -9.70 -23.51
CA LEU A 47 3.22 -10.19 -24.55
C LEU A 47 3.69 -11.65 -24.33
N ILE A 48 3.63 -12.14 -23.09
CA ILE A 48 4.16 -13.48 -22.73
C ILE A 48 3.04 -14.52 -22.59
N ILE A 49 1.89 -14.15 -22.03
CA ILE A 49 0.89 -15.11 -21.50
C ILE A 49 -0.54 -14.82 -22.00
N ASP A 50 -0.76 -13.81 -22.88
CA ASP A 50 -2.10 -13.38 -23.34
C ASP A 50 -3.10 -13.18 -22.17
N ILE A 51 -2.70 -12.40 -21.18
CA ILE A 51 -3.57 -12.11 -20.02
C ILE A 51 -4.74 -11.23 -20.43
N GLU A 52 -5.96 -11.71 -20.14
CA GLU A 52 -7.18 -10.94 -20.28
C GLU A 52 -7.58 -10.27 -18.95
N ILE A 53 -7.94 -8.99 -19.02
CA ILE A 53 -8.50 -8.26 -17.89
C ILE A 53 -10.01 -8.36 -17.97
N LYS A 54 -10.64 -9.06 -17.01
CA LYS A 54 -12.10 -9.24 -16.97
C LYS A 54 -12.83 -8.02 -16.42
N ASN A 55 -12.23 -7.30 -15.48
CA ASN A 55 -12.86 -6.15 -14.85
C ASN A 55 -11.88 -4.99 -14.65
N TYR A 56 -11.88 -4.06 -15.60
CA TYR A 56 -11.00 -2.87 -15.58
C TYR A 56 -11.31 -1.93 -14.43
N LEU A 57 -12.61 -1.75 -14.08
CA LEU A 57 -13.01 -0.83 -13.01
C LEU A 57 -12.46 -1.29 -11.65
N THR A 58 -12.60 -2.59 -11.37
CA THR A 58 -12.07 -3.19 -10.14
C THR A 58 -10.54 -3.09 -10.11
N LEU A 59 -9.87 -3.38 -11.23
CA LEU A 59 -8.41 -3.26 -11.34
C LEU A 59 -7.93 -1.85 -10.99
N ILE A 60 -8.53 -0.83 -11.59
CA ILE A 60 -8.17 0.57 -11.34
C ILE A 60 -8.43 0.95 -9.88
N ALA A 61 -9.63 0.64 -9.36
CA ALA A 61 -10.00 0.99 -8.00
C ALA A 61 -9.07 0.36 -6.96
N PHE A 62 -8.80 -0.94 -7.06
CA PHE A 62 -7.89 -1.62 -6.14
C PHE A 62 -6.43 -1.17 -6.32
N THR A 63 -5.98 -0.89 -7.54
CA THR A 63 -4.64 -0.32 -7.76
C THR A 63 -4.47 1.00 -7.06
N LEU A 64 -5.41 1.93 -7.22
CA LEU A 64 -5.33 3.26 -6.61
C LEU A 64 -5.39 3.19 -5.08
N LEU A 65 -6.36 2.46 -4.52
CA LEU A 65 -6.53 2.33 -3.08
C LEU A 65 -5.33 1.62 -2.43
N SER A 66 -4.89 0.49 -2.99
CA SER A 66 -3.74 -0.27 -2.47
C SER A 66 -2.46 0.57 -2.49
N SER A 67 -2.20 1.24 -3.60
CA SER A 67 -1.01 2.11 -3.75
C SER A 67 -1.03 3.27 -2.77
N PHE A 68 -2.21 3.87 -2.54
CA PHE A 68 -2.36 4.97 -1.60
C PHE A 68 -2.12 4.51 -0.15
N VAL A 69 -2.74 3.39 0.27
CA VAL A 69 -2.53 2.81 1.61
C VAL A 69 -1.07 2.46 1.83
N LEU A 70 -0.43 1.76 0.88
CA LEU A 70 0.98 1.38 0.98
C LEU A 70 1.90 2.60 0.96
N GLY A 71 1.56 3.64 0.20
CA GLY A 71 2.24 4.92 0.22
C GLY A 71 2.20 5.57 1.60
N CYS A 72 1.04 5.61 2.25
CA CYS A 72 0.89 6.11 3.62
C CYS A 72 1.66 5.28 4.64
N ILE A 73 1.61 3.94 4.56
CA ILE A 73 2.41 3.05 5.40
C ILE A 73 3.90 3.33 5.21
N GLY A 74 4.34 3.52 3.96
CA GLY A 74 5.71 3.91 3.64
C GLY A 74 6.12 5.25 4.24
N ILE A 75 5.22 6.24 4.28
CA ILE A 75 5.47 7.53 4.95
C ILE A 75 5.64 7.32 6.47
N ILE A 76 4.75 6.57 7.11
CA ILE A 76 4.81 6.29 8.56
C ILE A 76 6.13 5.58 8.89
N ALA A 77 6.46 4.53 8.15
CA ALA A 77 7.71 3.80 8.32
C ALA A 77 8.94 4.71 8.08
N GLY A 78 8.89 5.56 7.06
CA GLY A 78 9.97 6.51 6.74
C GLY A 78 10.16 7.61 7.80
N LEU A 79 9.08 8.07 8.46
CA LEU A 79 9.16 9.00 9.58
C LEU A 79 9.75 8.32 10.82
N TRP A 80 9.35 7.07 11.08
CA TRP A 80 9.83 6.31 12.22
C TRP A 80 11.30 5.88 12.08
N ALA A 81 11.72 5.49 10.88
CA ALA A 81 13.05 4.97 10.60
C ALA A 81 14.12 6.08 10.67
N GLU A 82 15.20 5.79 11.37
CA GLU A 82 16.39 6.65 11.46
C GLU A 82 17.55 6.10 10.63
N LYS A 83 17.55 4.78 10.39
CA LYS A 83 18.57 4.07 9.59
C LYS A 83 17.91 3.19 8.54
N PHE A 84 18.66 2.82 7.50
CA PHE A 84 18.15 1.89 6.47
C PHE A 84 17.75 0.54 7.05
N ASP A 85 18.46 0.05 8.08
CA ASP A 85 18.16 -1.21 8.75
C ASP A 85 16.77 -1.22 9.40
N HIS A 86 16.28 -0.07 9.88
CA HIS A 86 14.92 0.03 10.41
C HIS A 86 13.87 -0.20 9.32
N MET A 87 14.11 0.29 8.08
CA MET A 87 13.20 0.02 6.94
C MET A 87 13.23 -1.45 6.54
N ALA A 88 14.41 -2.05 6.50
CA ALA A 88 14.56 -3.49 6.24
C ALA A 88 13.81 -4.32 7.30
N THR A 89 13.89 -3.93 8.57
CA THR A 89 13.18 -4.57 9.67
C THR A 89 11.65 -4.51 9.47
N VAL A 90 11.10 -3.32 9.18
CA VAL A 90 9.65 -3.19 8.91
C VAL A 90 9.25 -4.05 7.71
N THR A 91 10.03 -4.04 6.64
CA THR A 91 9.71 -4.83 5.46
C THR A 91 9.73 -6.33 5.77
N ASN A 92 10.79 -6.83 6.38
CA ASN A 92 11.00 -8.27 6.56
C ASN A 92 10.13 -8.86 7.69
N PHE A 93 9.87 -8.10 8.76
CA PHE A 93 9.15 -8.62 9.93
C PHE A 93 7.68 -8.22 9.99
N VAL A 94 7.24 -7.23 9.21
CA VAL A 94 5.84 -6.80 9.17
C VAL A 94 5.23 -7.04 7.80
N ILE A 95 5.79 -6.44 6.75
CA ILE A 95 5.18 -6.49 5.41
C ILE A 95 5.22 -7.90 4.82
N VAL A 96 6.37 -8.58 4.89
CA VAL A 96 6.53 -9.92 4.31
C VAL A 96 5.61 -10.95 4.96
N PRO A 97 5.49 -11.07 6.30
CA PRO A 97 4.53 -11.99 6.91
C PRO A 97 3.08 -11.68 6.55
N LEU A 98 2.67 -10.39 6.54
CA LEU A 98 1.33 -9.99 6.12
C LEU A 98 1.04 -10.35 4.66
N TYR A 99 2.03 -10.17 3.77
CA TYR A 99 1.94 -10.58 2.38
C TYR A 99 1.75 -12.10 2.23
N PHE A 100 2.52 -12.91 2.97
CA PHE A 100 2.33 -14.37 2.96
C PHE A 100 0.96 -14.81 3.47
N LEU A 101 0.42 -14.13 4.49
CA LEU A 101 -0.92 -14.39 5.04
C LEU A 101 -2.08 -13.82 4.20
N SER A 102 -1.80 -13.21 3.06
CA SER A 102 -2.80 -12.57 2.22
C SER A 102 -3.49 -13.49 1.21
N GLY A 103 -3.18 -14.79 1.22
CA GLY A 103 -3.72 -15.73 0.23
C GLY A 103 -3.12 -15.63 -1.17
N THR A 104 -1.91 -15.05 -1.29
CA THR A 104 -1.21 -14.93 -2.58
C THR A 104 -0.89 -16.29 -3.21
N PHE A 105 -0.45 -17.25 -2.40
CA PHE A 105 0.03 -18.56 -2.87
C PHE A 105 -0.96 -19.71 -2.64
N TYR A 106 -2.05 -19.45 -1.92
CA TYR A 106 -3.05 -20.45 -1.56
C TYR A 106 -4.41 -19.78 -1.34
N SER A 107 -5.51 -20.54 -1.45
CA SER A 107 -6.81 -20.04 -1.00
C SER A 107 -6.86 -20.05 0.52
N ILE A 108 -7.35 -18.96 1.12
CA ILE A 108 -7.47 -18.83 2.59
C ILE A 108 -8.42 -19.87 3.19
N GLU A 109 -9.33 -20.45 2.41
CA GLU A 109 -10.26 -21.49 2.85
C GLU A 109 -9.54 -22.78 3.33
N ARG A 110 -8.30 -22.99 2.90
CA ARG A 110 -7.47 -24.14 3.31
C ARG A 110 -6.73 -23.93 4.63
N LEU A 111 -6.80 -22.75 5.20
CA LEU A 111 -6.16 -22.44 6.47
C LEU A 111 -7.02 -22.87 7.66
N PRO A 112 -6.42 -23.15 8.83
CA PRO A 112 -7.14 -23.25 10.10
C PRO A 112 -7.93 -21.97 10.40
N ASP A 113 -9.07 -22.08 11.09
CA ASP A 113 -10.00 -20.98 11.36
C ASP A 113 -9.34 -19.72 11.94
N ILE A 114 -8.38 -19.91 12.84
CA ILE A 114 -7.62 -18.80 13.46
C ILE A 114 -6.85 -18.02 12.40
N LEU A 115 -6.16 -18.70 11.48
CA LEU A 115 -5.39 -18.07 10.43
C LEU A 115 -6.28 -17.44 9.36
N GLN A 116 -7.47 -18.02 9.09
CA GLN A 116 -8.48 -17.40 8.24
C GLN A 116 -8.94 -16.06 8.80
N ALA A 117 -9.22 -15.99 10.13
CA ALA A 117 -9.63 -14.76 10.79
C ALA A 117 -8.54 -13.68 10.70
N VAL A 118 -7.28 -14.04 10.91
CA VAL A 118 -6.12 -13.13 10.77
C VAL A 118 -5.98 -12.67 9.33
N SER A 119 -6.10 -13.56 8.34
CA SER A 119 -6.04 -13.21 6.92
C SER A 119 -7.15 -12.25 6.52
N LYS A 120 -8.39 -12.46 6.98
CA LYS A 120 -9.52 -11.56 6.71
C LYS A 120 -9.41 -10.19 7.39
N ALA A 121 -8.64 -10.06 8.46
CA ALA A 121 -8.30 -8.77 9.07
C ALA A 121 -7.14 -8.04 8.35
N ASN A 122 -6.39 -8.77 7.52
CA ASN A 122 -5.21 -8.28 6.84
C ASN A 122 -5.58 -7.43 5.59
N PRO A 123 -5.16 -6.16 5.48
CA PRO A 123 -5.44 -5.35 4.29
C PRO A 123 -4.85 -5.93 3.00
N PHE A 124 -3.69 -6.60 3.08
CA PHE A 124 -3.07 -7.23 1.91
C PHE A 124 -3.96 -8.30 1.28
N PHE A 125 -4.78 -8.99 2.07
CA PHE A 125 -5.75 -9.95 1.54
C PHE A 125 -6.71 -9.28 0.56
N TYR A 126 -7.35 -8.19 0.93
CA TYR A 126 -8.30 -7.48 0.05
C TYR A 126 -7.61 -6.84 -1.15
N MET A 127 -6.37 -6.34 -0.99
CA MET A 127 -5.57 -5.82 -2.10
C MET A 127 -5.37 -6.89 -3.17
N ILE A 128 -4.90 -8.07 -2.76
CA ILE A 128 -4.58 -9.18 -3.67
C ILE A 128 -5.84 -9.83 -4.24
N ASP A 129 -6.86 -10.01 -3.41
CA ASP A 129 -8.14 -10.59 -3.84
C ASP A 129 -8.84 -9.72 -4.88
N GLY A 130 -8.80 -8.40 -4.73
CA GLY A 130 -9.28 -7.45 -5.73
C GLY A 130 -8.54 -7.54 -7.07
N PHE A 131 -7.21 -7.68 -7.04
CA PHE A 131 -6.42 -7.94 -8.24
C PHE A 131 -6.78 -9.28 -8.87
N ARG A 132 -6.87 -10.36 -8.07
CA ARG A 132 -7.26 -11.69 -8.54
C ARG A 132 -8.61 -11.64 -9.25
N TYR A 133 -9.60 -11.02 -8.63
CA TYR A 133 -10.92 -10.84 -9.23
C TYR A 133 -10.87 -10.11 -10.57
N SER A 134 -10.03 -9.09 -10.68
CA SER A 134 -9.91 -8.30 -11.91
C SER A 134 -9.40 -9.08 -13.11
N PHE A 135 -8.54 -10.09 -12.89
CA PHE A 135 -7.98 -10.93 -13.96
C PHE A 135 -8.73 -12.26 -14.12
N ILE A 136 -9.02 -12.95 -13.02
CA ILE A 136 -9.58 -14.32 -13.08
C ILE A 136 -11.11 -14.29 -13.00
N GLY A 137 -11.70 -13.28 -12.37
CA GLY A 137 -13.14 -13.14 -12.14
C GLY A 137 -13.66 -13.90 -10.92
N THR A 138 -12.77 -14.51 -10.13
CA THR A 138 -13.08 -15.18 -8.86
C THR A 138 -12.37 -14.49 -7.70
N SER A 139 -13.03 -14.46 -6.54
CA SER A 139 -12.49 -13.88 -5.30
C SER A 139 -12.74 -14.83 -4.13
N ASP A 140 -11.84 -14.85 -3.16
CA ASP A 140 -12.02 -15.59 -1.90
C ASP A 140 -12.78 -14.75 -0.86
N GLY A 141 -12.94 -13.43 -1.10
CA GLY A 141 -13.64 -12.48 -0.25
C GLY A 141 -14.73 -11.69 -0.97
N SER A 142 -15.38 -10.80 -0.24
CA SER A 142 -16.33 -9.85 -0.84
C SER A 142 -15.61 -8.64 -1.42
N ILE A 143 -15.69 -8.44 -2.73
CA ILE A 143 -15.08 -7.30 -3.43
C ILE A 143 -15.63 -5.97 -2.91
N SER A 144 -16.95 -5.87 -2.68
CA SER A 144 -17.57 -4.66 -2.15
C SER A 144 -17.06 -4.33 -0.74
N PHE A 145 -16.93 -5.34 0.11
CA PHE A 145 -16.35 -5.16 1.44
C PHE A 145 -14.88 -4.74 1.35
N GLY A 146 -14.10 -5.35 0.48
CA GLY A 146 -12.70 -5.00 0.23
C GLY A 146 -12.54 -3.52 -0.18
N LEU A 147 -13.40 -3.02 -1.08
CA LEU A 147 -13.40 -1.61 -1.49
C LEU A 147 -13.70 -0.67 -0.32
N VAL A 148 -14.73 -0.96 0.46
CA VAL A 148 -15.09 -0.14 1.65
C VAL A 148 -13.96 -0.18 2.68
N TYR A 149 -13.42 -1.38 2.97
CA TYR A 149 -12.32 -1.56 3.91
C TYR A 149 -11.06 -0.78 3.52
N LEU A 150 -10.61 -0.91 2.26
CA LEU A 150 -9.43 -0.20 1.77
C LEU A 150 -9.66 1.31 1.68
N THR A 151 -10.88 1.76 1.36
CA THR A 151 -11.24 3.17 1.37
C THR A 151 -11.16 3.74 2.78
N ALA A 152 -11.77 3.07 3.76
CA ALA A 152 -11.69 3.48 5.16
C ALA A 152 -10.23 3.49 5.66
N LEU A 153 -9.47 2.45 5.33
CA LEU A 153 -8.05 2.35 5.69
C LEU A 153 -7.20 3.46 5.04
N SER A 154 -7.54 3.88 3.80
CA SER A 154 -6.89 5.00 3.12
C SER A 154 -7.07 6.31 3.89
N PHE A 155 -8.28 6.60 4.35
CA PHE A 155 -8.55 7.78 5.16
C PHE A 155 -7.84 7.73 6.52
N VAL A 156 -7.90 6.58 7.20
CA VAL A 156 -7.25 6.40 8.51
C VAL A 156 -5.74 6.56 8.39
N SER A 157 -5.12 5.87 7.43
CA SER A 157 -3.66 5.93 7.24
C SER A 157 -3.19 7.33 6.83
N TRP A 158 -3.93 8.02 5.96
CA TRP A 158 -3.64 9.41 5.61
C TRP A 158 -3.75 10.34 6.82
N PHE A 159 -4.80 10.18 7.63
CA PHE A 159 -4.99 10.99 8.84
C PHE A 159 -3.88 10.75 9.87
N VAL A 160 -3.45 9.52 10.05
CA VAL A 160 -2.30 9.19 10.91
C VAL A 160 -1.02 9.85 10.40
N CYS A 161 -0.74 9.76 9.09
CA CYS A 161 0.40 10.45 8.46
C CYS A 161 0.34 11.97 8.73
N TYR A 162 -0.83 12.57 8.53
CA TYR A 162 -1.05 13.99 8.78
C TYR A 162 -0.73 14.38 10.23
N LEU A 163 -1.23 13.61 11.20
CA LEU A 163 -0.98 13.89 12.63
C LEU A 163 0.51 13.75 12.99
N LEU A 164 1.18 12.71 12.50
CA LEU A 164 2.60 12.48 12.75
C LEU A 164 3.45 13.61 12.16
N TYR A 165 3.15 14.00 10.92
CA TYR A 165 3.89 15.08 10.24
C TYR A 165 3.65 16.42 10.93
N LYS A 166 2.39 16.77 11.25
CA LYS A 166 2.02 18.01 11.95
C LYS A 166 2.68 18.14 13.33
N LYS A 167 2.82 17.03 14.06
CA LYS A 167 3.54 16.99 15.34
C LYS A 167 5.05 17.08 15.20
N GLY A 168 5.59 17.04 13.99
CA GLY A 168 7.05 17.02 13.78
C GLY A 168 7.71 15.73 14.27
N TYR A 169 6.96 14.61 14.33
CA TYR A 169 7.43 13.37 14.91
C TYR A 169 8.68 12.87 14.17
N LYS A 170 9.82 12.83 14.91
CA LYS A 170 11.14 12.40 14.40
C LYS A 170 11.60 13.10 13.11
N ILE A 171 11.09 14.29 12.81
CA ILE A 171 11.52 15.10 11.65
C ILE A 171 12.75 15.93 12.01
N LYS A 172 12.83 16.35 13.29
CA LYS A 172 13.94 17.11 13.87
C LYS A 172 14.78 16.18 14.74
N SER A 173 15.62 15.36 14.16
CA SER A 173 16.64 14.59 14.88
C SER A 173 17.98 14.87 14.27
#